data_600f460ae949c4934f7d7e284b25e615
#
_entry.id   600f460ae949c4934f7d7e284b25e615
#
_cell.length_a   1.000
_cell.length_b   1.000
_cell.length_c   1.000
_cell.angle_alpha   90.00
_cell.angle_beta   90.00
_cell.angle_gamma   90.00
#
_symmetry.space_group_name_H-M   'P 1'
#
loop_
_entity.id
_entity.type
_entity.pdbx_description
1 polymer ?
#
loop_
_entity_poly.entity_id
_entity_poly.type
_entity_poly.pdbx_seq_one_letter_code
_entity_poly.pdbx_strand_id
1 'polypeptide(L)'
;MGDSERERRGWSEEYSPEDYRFPELYIEGYVSERAIWVDEEGGKYYRRPVEGLKRYGLAVYEHAIKEAIDLVGSRVSRGFVVIIPWKGMRGLMLKEGTRVKLVEAAGVQVSHYSLEGTRVGERTVLSYVLTGKGETRTLRAGVEGVVAIILTDHNRQPPAYIYVIADEHDVIWLEPAE
;
A
#
# COMPACT_ATOMS: atom_id res chain seq x y z
N MET A 1 -4.11 -19.64 15.81
CA MET A 1 -4.11 -18.17 15.74
C MET A 1 -5.52 -17.67 15.93
N GLY A 2 -5.74 -16.87 16.95
CA GLY A 2 -7.06 -16.36 17.30
C GLY A 2 -7.40 -15.06 16.57
N ASP A 3 -8.65 -14.62 16.71
CA ASP A 3 -9.17 -13.40 16.08
C ASP A 3 -8.34 -12.15 16.39
N SER A 4 -7.73 -12.10 17.59
CA SER A 4 -6.89 -10.99 18.00
C SER A 4 -5.64 -10.78 17.11
N GLU A 5 -5.18 -11.83 16.44
CA GLU A 5 -4.02 -11.77 15.57
C GLU A 5 -4.39 -11.28 14.17
N ARG A 6 -5.59 -11.59 13.72
CA ARG A 6 -6.15 -11.04 12.48
C ARG A 6 -6.35 -9.53 12.59
N GLU A 7 -6.91 -9.09 13.73
CA GLU A 7 -7.08 -7.66 14.01
C GLU A 7 -5.75 -6.93 14.07
N ARG A 8 -4.74 -7.53 14.71
CA ARG A 8 -3.41 -6.95 14.82
C ARG A 8 -2.70 -6.77 13.48
N ARG A 9 -3.05 -7.59 12.48
CA ARG A 9 -2.46 -7.50 11.14
C ARG A 9 -3.32 -6.72 10.15
N GLY A 10 -4.44 -6.18 10.60
CA GLY A 10 -5.36 -5.45 9.73
C GLY A 10 -6.07 -6.34 8.71
N TRP A 11 -6.10 -7.65 8.94
CA TRP A 11 -6.78 -8.58 8.05
C TRP A 11 -8.28 -8.58 8.32
N SER A 12 -9.05 -8.66 7.26
CA SER A 12 -10.49 -8.85 7.39
C SER A 12 -10.79 -10.27 7.85
N GLU A 13 -11.95 -10.47 8.48
CA GLU A 13 -12.40 -11.79 8.91
C GLU A 13 -12.56 -12.79 7.76
N GLU A 14 -12.61 -12.27 6.54
CA GLU A 14 -12.77 -13.06 5.31
C GLU A 14 -11.49 -13.79 4.88
N TYR A 15 -10.33 -13.42 5.46
CA TYR A 15 -9.05 -14.00 5.08
C TYR A 15 -8.42 -14.74 6.23
N SER A 16 -8.06 -16.00 5.98
CA SER A 16 -7.23 -16.77 6.91
C SER A 16 -5.74 -16.51 6.62
N PRO A 17 -4.84 -16.78 7.57
CA PRO A 17 -3.40 -16.69 7.32
C PRO A 17 -2.90 -17.55 6.16
N GLU A 18 -3.57 -18.65 5.87
CA GLU A 18 -3.22 -19.53 4.75
C GLU A 18 -3.55 -18.91 3.38
N ASP A 19 -4.49 -17.98 3.35
CA ASP A 19 -4.89 -17.28 2.13
C ASP A 19 -4.05 -16.02 1.87
N TYR A 20 -3.10 -15.72 2.78
CA TYR A 20 -2.27 -14.54 2.63
C TYR A 20 -1.46 -14.55 1.35
N ARG A 21 -1.58 -13.46 0.61
CA ARG A 21 -0.78 -13.21 -0.59
C ARG A 21 -0.22 -11.79 -0.49
N PHE A 22 0.92 -11.57 -1.12
CA PHE A 22 1.48 -10.23 -1.18
C PHE A 22 0.61 -9.32 -2.07
N PRO A 23 0.51 -8.03 -1.71
CA PRO A 23 -0.14 -7.07 -2.59
C PRO A 23 0.61 -7.00 -3.94
N GLU A 24 -0.14 -6.68 -4.99
CA GLU A 24 0.43 -6.46 -6.31
C GLU A 24 0.42 -4.96 -6.61
N LEU A 25 1.52 -4.46 -7.18
CA LEU A 25 1.66 -3.07 -7.59
C LEU A 25 1.59 -2.96 -9.11
N TYR A 26 0.68 -2.13 -9.61
CA TYR A 26 0.54 -1.82 -11.03
C TYR A 26 0.72 -0.34 -11.24
N ILE A 27 1.60 0.05 -12.17
CA ILE A 27 1.95 1.45 -12.45
C ILE A 27 1.50 1.82 -13.86
N GLU A 28 0.90 3.00 -13.99
CA GLU A 28 0.40 3.51 -15.27
C GLU A 28 1.50 3.55 -16.33
N GLY A 29 1.26 2.87 -17.45
CA GLY A 29 2.20 2.84 -18.58
C GLY A 29 3.50 2.10 -18.31
N TYR A 30 3.64 1.40 -17.19
CA TYR A 30 4.83 0.60 -16.88
C TYR A 30 4.92 -0.59 -17.83
N VAL A 31 6.11 -0.81 -18.40
CA VAL A 31 6.32 -1.88 -19.37
C VAL A 31 6.49 -3.22 -18.64
N SER A 32 5.50 -4.08 -18.78
CA SER A 32 5.47 -5.40 -18.18
C SER A 32 4.50 -6.28 -18.97
N GLU A 33 4.78 -7.58 -19.03
CA GLU A 33 3.89 -8.54 -19.69
C GLU A 33 2.55 -8.69 -18.96
N ARG A 34 2.58 -8.62 -17.62
CA ARG A 34 1.38 -8.65 -16.80
C ARG A 34 0.88 -7.24 -16.55
N ALA A 35 -0.43 -7.07 -16.64
CA ALA A 35 -1.04 -5.75 -16.49
C ALA A 35 -2.50 -5.86 -16.06
N ILE A 36 -3.04 -4.72 -15.65
CA ILE A 36 -4.47 -4.53 -15.47
C ILE A 36 -4.93 -3.36 -16.33
N TRP A 37 -6.21 -3.35 -16.66
CA TRP A 37 -6.87 -2.25 -17.38
C TRP A 37 -7.89 -1.65 -16.45
N VAL A 38 -7.81 -0.34 -16.24
CA VAL A 38 -8.55 0.37 -15.20
C VAL A 38 -9.70 1.16 -15.78
N ASP A 39 -10.90 0.87 -15.29
CA ASP A 39 -12.10 1.68 -15.50
C ASP A 39 -12.31 2.53 -14.24
N GLU A 40 -11.74 3.73 -14.27
CA GLU A 40 -11.81 4.65 -13.14
C GLU A 40 -13.25 5.10 -12.84
N GLU A 41 -14.02 5.41 -13.87
CA GLU A 41 -15.41 5.86 -13.72
C GLU A 41 -16.32 4.76 -13.18
N GLY A 42 -16.13 3.53 -13.69
CA GLY A 42 -16.90 2.38 -13.24
C GLY A 42 -16.39 1.77 -11.94
N GLY A 43 -15.22 2.17 -11.46
CA GLY A 43 -14.64 1.65 -10.23
C GLY A 43 -14.25 0.18 -10.33
N LYS A 44 -13.69 -0.24 -11.47
CA LYS A 44 -13.33 -1.63 -11.73
C LYS A 44 -11.95 -1.73 -12.39
N TYR A 45 -11.32 -2.88 -12.24
CA TYR A 45 -10.14 -3.23 -13.02
C TYR A 45 -10.31 -4.61 -13.65
N TYR A 46 -9.67 -4.78 -14.81
CA TYR A 46 -9.72 -6.02 -15.60
C TYR A 46 -8.31 -6.58 -15.74
N ARG A 47 -8.16 -7.88 -15.67
CA ARG A 47 -6.86 -8.56 -15.89
C ARG A 47 -6.62 -8.91 -17.35
N ARG A 48 -7.54 -8.54 -18.23
CA ARG A 48 -7.47 -8.71 -19.68
C ARG A 48 -7.58 -7.36 -20.38
N PRO A 49 -7.02 -7.23 -21.59
CA PRO A 49 -7.15 -6.00 -22.37
C PRO A 49 -8.62 -5.62 -22.59
N VAL A 50 -8.92 -4.36 -22.33
CA VAL A 50 -10.23 -3.77 -22.62
C VAL A 50 -9.98 -2.47 -23.36
N GLU A 51 -10.57 -2.37 -24.56
CA GLU A 51 -10.42 -1.18 -25.40
C GLU A 51 -10.91 0.09 -24.70
N GLY A 52 -10.14 1.15 -24.81
CA GLY A 52 -10.46 2.45 -24.23
C GLY A 52 -10.04 2.63 -22.77
N LEU A 53 -9.58 1.56 -22.09
CA LEU A 53 -9.11 1.64 -20.71
C LEU A 53 -7.59 1.80 -20.66
N LYS A 54 -7.13 2.49 -19.63
CA LYS A 54 -5.69 2.67 -19.38
C LYS A 54 -5.06 1.40 -18.85
N ARG A 55 -3.88 1.10 -19.39
CA ARG A 55 -3.08 -0.05 -18.97
C ARG A 55 -2.13 0.32 -17.86
N TYR A 56 -2.13 -0.46 -16.79
CA TYR A 56 -1.20 -0.37 -15.67
C TYR A 56 -0.38 -1.66 -15.62
N GLY A 57 0.93 -1.56 -15.75
CA GLY A 57 1.83 -2.72 -15.78
C GLY A 57 2.27 -3.15 -14.39
N LEU A 58 2.39 -4.47 -14.20
CA LEU A 58 2.87 -5.05 -12.95
C LEU A 58 4.33 -4.66 -12.71
N ALA A 59 4.60 -4.06 -11.56
CA ALA A 59 5.93 -3.64 -11.14
C ALA A 59 6.40 -4.43 -9.92
N VAL A 60 7.71 -4.48 -9.74
CA VAL A 60 8.28 -4.98 -8.49
C VAL A 60 7.93 -3.99 -7.39
N TYR A 61 7.41 -4.49 -6.28
CA TYR A 61 6.83 -3.67 -5.22
C TYR A 61 7.80 -2.61 -4.68
N GLU A 62 9.05 -3.00 -4.48
CA GLU A 62 10.10 -2.10 -3.98
C GLU A 62 10.47 -1.00 -4.98
N HIS A 63 10.15 -1.16 -6.26
CA HIS A 63 10.43 -0.15 -7.28
C HIS A 63 9.48 1.04 -7.22
N ALA A 64 8.42 0.97 -6.42
CA ALA A 64 7.48 2.09 -6.27
C ALA A 64 8.17 3.38 -5.80
N ILE A 65 9.22 3.26 -4.99
CA ILE A 65 10.00 4.41 -4.52
C ILE A 65 10.52 5.25 -5.70
N LYS A 66 10.98 4.58 -6.76
CA LYS A 66 11.57 5.26 -7.91
C LYS A 66 10.53 5.61 -8.98
N GLU A 67 9.54 4.75 -9.15
CA GLU A 67 8.65 4.79 -10.31
C GLU A 67 7.32 5.52 -10.04
N ALA A 68 6.87 5.57 -8.81
CA ALA A 68 5.53 6.05 -8.50
C ALA A 68 5.45 7.08 -7.39
N ILE A 69 6.42 7.13 -6.48
CA ILE A 69 6.38 8.02 -5.31
C ILE A 69 7.58 8.96 -5.32
N ASP A 70 7.29 10.26 -5.29
CA ASP A 70 8.29 11.30 -5.07
C ASP A 70 8.42 11.52 -3.56
N LEU A 71 9.47 10.95 -2.96
CA LEU A 71 9.70 11.05 -1.51
C LEU A 71 10.04 12.47 -1.07
N VAL A 72 10.68 13.24 -1.91
CA VAL A 72 11.05 14.63 -1.59
C VAL A 72 9.84 15.54 -1.66
N GLY A 73 9.05 15.42 -2.71
CA GLY A 73 7.85 16.22 -2.91
C GLY A 73 6.62 15.71 -2.17
N SER A 74 6.69 14.54 -1.55
CA SER A 74 5.56 13.89 -0.85
C SER A 74 4.31 13.81 -1.73
N ARG A 75 4.47 13.25 -2.91
CA ARG A 75 3.37 13.13 -3.88
C ARG A 75 3.57 11.93 -4.79
N VAL A 76 2.46 11.52 -5.41
CA VAL A 76 2.47 10.48 -6.43
C VAL A 76 3.07 11.07 -7.71
N SER A 77 4.18 10.52 -8.17
CA SER A 77 4.84 10.96 -9.40
C SER A 77 4.27 10.27 -10.64
N ARG A 78 3.66 9.12 -10.46
CA ARG A 78 3.06 8.31 -11.53
C ARG A 78 1.90 7.51 -10.95
N GLY A 79 0.73 7.55 -11.58
CA GLY A 79 -0.45 6.84 -11.09
C GLY A 79 -0.21 5.36 -10.89
N PHE A 80 -0.76 4.79 -9.83
CA PHE A 80 -0.60 3.38 -9.52
C PHE A 80 -1.82 2.78 -8.84
N VAL A 81 -1.89 1.46 -8.88
CA VAL A 81 -2.92 0.65 -8.21
C VAL A 81 -2.22 -0.41 -7.38
N VAL A 82 -2.62 -0.53 -6.13
CA VAL A 82 -2.21 -1.63 -5.26
C VAL A 82 -3.40 -2.57 -5.13
N ILE A 83 -3.25 -3.82 -5.57
CA ILE A 83 -4.29 -4.84 -5.39
C ILE A 83 -4.04 -5.52 -4.07
N ILE A 84 -5.03 -5.46 -3.19
CA ILE A 84 -4.91 -5.85 -1.79
C ILE A 84 -5.69 -7.14 -1.55
N PRO A 85 -5.00 -8.30 -1.39
CA PRO A 85 -5.67 -9.59 -1.21
C PRO A 85 -6.62 -9.63 -0.01
N TRP A 86 -6.22 -9.08 1.13
CA TRP A 86 -7.06 -9.08 2.35
C TRP A 86 -8.20 -8.04 2.34
N LYS A 87 -8.36 -7.34 1.24
CA LYS A 87 -9.51 -6.46 0.98
C LYS A 87 -10.35 -6.97 -0.20
N GLY A 88 -10.47 -8.30 -0.33
CA GLY A 88 -11.24 -8.90 -1.40
C GLY A 88 -10.67 -8.66 -2.79
N MET A 89 -9.35 -8.58 -2.92
CA MET A 89 -8.65 -8.26 -4.18
C MET A 89 -9.02 -6.89 -4.75
N ARG A 90 -9.50 -5.97 -3.92
CA ARG A 90 -9.77 -4.60 -4.38
C ARG A 90 -8.48 -3.86 -4.69
N GLY A 91 -8.54 -3.02 -5.69
CA GLY A 91 -7.46 -2.11 -6.05
C GLY A 91 -7.60 -0.78 -5.34
N LEU A 92 -6.51 -0.30 -4.75
CA LEU A 92 -6.40 1.04 -4.21
C LEU A 92 -5.62 1.87 -5.23
N MET A 93 -6.30 2.81 -5.87
CA MET A 93 -5.72 3.65 -6.91
C MET A 93 -5.42 5.05 -6.41
N LEU A 94 -4.22 5.54 -6.71
CA LEU A 94 -3.84 6.94 -6.54
C LEU A 94 -3.38 7.50 -7.87
N LYS A 95 -3.87 8.68 -8.20
CA LYS A 95 -3.51 9.39 -9.43
C LYS A 95 -2.22 10.19 -9.29
N GLU A 96 -1.54 10.39 -10.41
CA GLU A 96 -0.40 11.30 -10.49
C GLU A 96 -0.74 12.67 -9.90
N GLY A 97 0.18 13.21 -9.11
CA GLY A 97 0.01 14.50 -8.46
C GLY A 97 -0.69 14.45 -7.10
N THR A 98 -1.25 13.31 -6.71
CA THR A 98 -1.87 13.17 -5.39
C THR A 98 -0.84 13.42 -4.29
N ARG A 99 -1.17 14.31 -3.37
CA ARG A 99 -0.33 14.56 -2.19
C ARG A 99 -0.50 13.43 -1.19
N VAL A 100 0.61 13.02 -0.60
CA VAL A 100 0.64 11.96 0.39
C VAL A 100 1.42 12.42 1.61
N LYS A 101 1.22 11.70 2.72
CA LYS A 101 2.01 11.87 3.93
C LYS A 101 2.87 10.63 4.09
N LEU A 102 4.13 10.84 4.45
CA LEU A 102 5.11 9.78 4.58
C LEU A 102 5.48 9.63 6.05
N VAL A 103 5.33 8.42 6.57
CA VAL A 103 5.71 8.10 7.95
C VAL A 103 6.74 6.98 7.93
N GLU A 104 7.89 7.23 8.49
CA GLU A 104 9.01 6.30 8.46
C GLU A 104 9.10 5.46 9.73
N ALA A 105 9.32 4.17 9.57
CA ALA A 105 9.61 3.23 10.64
C ALA A 105 10.99 2.63 10.42
N ALA A 106 11.92 2.90 11.34
CA ALA A 106 13.28 2.39 11.26
C ALA A 106 13.73 1.83 12.62
N GLY A 107 14.33 0.65 12.60
CA GLY A 107 14.85 -0.02 13.78
C GLY A 107 15.38 -1.39 13.42
N VAL A 108 15.88 -2.12 14.42
CA VAL A 108 16.42 -3.46 14.25
C VAL A 108 15.36 -4.42 13.72
N GLN A 109 14.13 -4.26 14.22
CA GLN A 109 12.99 -5.04 13.78
C GLN A 109 11.75 -4.14 13.77
N VAL A 110 10.95 -4.23 12.71
CA VAL A 110 9.70 -3.51 12.58
C VAL A 110 8.57 -4.52 12.36
N SER A 111 7.57 -4.48 13.25
CA SER A 111 6.39 -5.33 13.15
C SER A 111 5.21 -4.46 12.74
N HIS A 112 4.72 -4.67 11.53
CA HIS A 112 3.59 -3.89 10.99
C HIS A 112 2.29 -4.29 11.67
N TYR A 113 1.55 -3.30 12.15
CA TYR A 113 0.21 -3.47 12.70
C TYR A 113 -0.85 -3.08 11.67
N SER A 114 -0.64 -1.93 11.01
CA SER A 114 -1.54 -1.44 9.97
C SER A 114 -0.94 -1.77 8.60
N LEU A 115 -1.70 -2.48 7.79
CA LEU A 115 -1.30 -2.89 6.44
C LEU A 115 -1.95 -1.99 5.37
N GLU A 116 -1.60 -2.22 4.12
CA GLU A 116 -2.18 -1.50 2.97
C GLU A 116 -3.71 -1.59 3.00
N GLY A 117 -4.35 -0.47 2.70
CA GLY A 117 -5.80 -0.35 2.73
C GLY A 117 -6.40 -0.02 4.09
N THR A 118 -5.60 0.02 5.15
CA THR A 118 -6.07 0.34 6.49
C THR A 118 -6.35 1.83 6.61
N ARG A 119 -7.55 2.17 7.08
CA ARG A 119 -7.87 3.55 7.45
C ARG A 119 -7.23 3.86 8.79
N VAL A 120 -6.51 4.98 8.87
CA VAL A 120 -5.78 5.39 10.07
C VAL A 120 -6.18 6.79 10.53
N GLY A 121 -6.06 7.04 11.81
CA GLY A 121 -6.16 8.34 12.43
C GLY A 121 -4.87 8.67 13.17
N GLU A 122 -4.80 9.86 13.76
CA GLU A 122 -3.58 10.34 14.43
C GLU A 122 -3.00 9.35 15.45
N ARG A 123 -3.85 8.64 16.18
CA ARG A 123 -3.45 7.72 17.24
C ARG A 123 -3.35 6.26 16.79
N THR A 124 -3.69 5.97 15.55
CA THR A 124 -3.65 4.60 15.04
C THR A 124 -2.22 4.09 15.01
N VAL A 125 -2.01 2.91 15.55
CA VAL A 125 -0.70 2.25 15.54
C VAL A 125 -0.38 1.77 14.12
N LEU A 126 0.76 2.18 13.59
CA LEU A 126 1.27 1.67 12.31
C LEU A 126 2.15 0.46 12.53
N SER A 127 3.04 0.52 13.50
CA SER A 127 3.98 -0.55 13.78
C SER A 127 4.54 -0.48 15.19
N TYR A 128 5.16 -1.59 15.59
CA TYR A 128 6.01 -1.67 16.77
C TYR A 128 7.45 -1.81 16.30
N VAL A 129 8.33 -0.99 16.84
CA VAL A 129 9.71 -0.89 16.40
C VAL A 129 10.65 -1.29 17.53
N LEU A 130 11.48 -2.30 17.31
CA LEU A 130 12.55 -2.67 18.21
C LEU A 130 13.79 -1.82 17.89
N THR A 131 14.25 -1.04 18.85
CA THR A 131 15.44 -0.20 18.68
C THR A 131 16.73 -0.99 18.90
N GLY A 132 17.86 -0.43 18.48
CA GLY A 132 19.18 -1.03 18.72
C GLY A 132 19.56 -1.13 20.19
N LYS A 133 18.87 -0.42 21.07
CA LYS A 133 19.07 -0.49 22.53
C LYS A 133 18.16 -1.54 23.18
N GLY A 134 17.39 -2.31 22.42
CA GLY A 134 16.47 -3.32 22.92
C GLY A 134 15.14 -2.77 23.44
N GLU A 135 14.80 -1.53 23.18
CA GLU A 135 13.52 -0.94 23.53
C GLU A 135 12.50 -1.15 22.43
N THR A 136 11.24 -1.38 22.82
CA THR A 136 10.14 -1.42 21.86
C THR A 136 9.40 -0.09 21.88
N ARG A 137 9.26 0.52 20.72
CA ARG A 137 8.52 1.76 20.54
C ARG A 137 7.29 1.55 19.69
N THR A 138 6.21 2.24 20.03
CA THR A 138 4.98 2.24 19.26
C THR A 138 5.03 3.41 18.28
N LEU A 139 4.94 3.11 16.99
CA LEU A 139 4.83 4.14 15.96
C LEU A 139 3.36 4.35 15.61
N ARG A 140 2.88 5.57 15.77
CA ARG A 140 1.51 5.96 15.42
C ARG A 140 1.52 6.77 14.13
N ALA A 141 0.38 6.74 13.42
CA ALA A 141 0.27 7.42 12.13
C ALA A 141 0.51 8.94 12.24
N GLY A 142 -0.01 9.57 13.28
CA GLY A 142 0.11 11.02 13.45
C GLY A 142 -0.70 11.84 12.45
N VAL A 143 -1.43 11.18 11.57
CA VAL A 143 -2.25 11.79 10.52
C VAL A 143 -3.47 10.92 10.25
N GLU A 144 -4.49 11.50 9.62
CA GLU A 144 -5.66 10.75 9.13
C GLU A 144 -5.47 10.39 7.66
N GLY A 145 -6.00 9.25 7.26
CA GLY A 145 -5.99 8.81 5.88
C GLY A 145 -6.07 7.30 5.73
N VAL A 146 -5.57 6.81 4.62
CA VAL A 146 -5.52 5.39 4.28
C VAL A 146 -4.09 5.02 3.92
N VAL A 147 -3.58 3.92 4.48
CA VAL A 147 -2.27 3.39 4.08
C VAL A 147 -2.39 2.86 2.66
N ALA A 148 -1.78 3.56 1.71
CA ALA A 148 -1.84 3.18 0.30
C ALA A 148 -0.82 2.11 -0.03
N ILE A 149 0.41 2.27 0.42
CA ILE A 149 1.51 1.34 0.17
C ILE A 149 2.54 1.47 1.29
N ILE A 150 3.18 0.36 1.63
CA ILE A 150 4.30 0.32 2.58
C ILE A 150 5.55 -0.01 1.77
N LEU A 151 6.47 0.93 1.71
CA LEU A 151 7.71 0.81 0.95
C LEU A 151 8.85 0.40 1.87
N THR A 152 9.83 -0.34 1.33
CA THR A 152 11.04 -0.69 2.05
C THR A 152 12.23 0.01 1.40
N ASP A 153 12.96 0.80 2.18
CA ASP A 153 14.20 1.43 1.73
C ASP A 153 15.38 0.52 2.14
N HIS A 154 15.85 -0.27 1.19
CA HIS A 154 16.96 -1.20 1.40
C HIS A 154 18.33 -0.54 1.38
N ASN A 155 18.42 0.74 1.02
CA ASN A 155 19.68 1.48 1.02
C ASN A 155 20.13 1.89 2.43
N ARG A 156 19.26 1.70 3.41
CA ARG A 156 19.52 2.03 4.82
C ARG A 156 19.83 0.78 5.61
N GLN A 157 20.67 0.92 6.63
CA GLN A 157 21.04 -0.16 7.55
C GLN A 157 20.73 0.26 8.99
N PRO A 158 19.75 -0.37 9.66
CA PRO A 158 18.82 -1.37 9.12
C PRO A 158 17.85 -0.76 8.08
N PRO A 159 17.20 -1.58 7.25
CA PRO A 159 16.22 -1.08 6.29
C PRO A 159 15.12 -0.29 6.98
N ALA A 160 14.67 0.79 6.34
CA ALA A 160 13.55 1.59 6.82
C ALA A 160 12.29 1.26 6.02
N TYR A 161 11.14 1.36 6.69
CA TYR A 161 9.83 1.22 6.05
C TYR A 161 9.18 2.59 5.96
N ILE A 162 8.54 2.85 4.84
CA ILE A 162 7.86 4.13 4.60
C ILE A 162 6.38 3.84 4.35
N TYR A 163 5.53 4.33 5.26
CA TYR A 163 4.08 4.27 5.10
C TYR A 163 3.65 5.46 4.26
N VAL A 164 3.08 5.20 3.10
CA VAL A 164 2.51 6.23 2.23
C VAL A 164 1.04 6.34 2.57
N ILE A 165 0.65 7.44 3.18
CA ILE A 165 -0.72 7.66 3.65
C ILE A 165 -1.38 8.73 2.78
N ALA A 166 -2.48 8.36 2.13
CA ALA A 166 -3.25 9.26 1.30
C ALA A 166 -4.52 9.69 2.02
N ASP A 167 -5.02 10.88 1.70
CA ASP A 167 -6.33 11.32 2.13
C ASP A 167 -7.38 10.35 1.57
N GLU A 168 -8.37 10.00 2.38
CA GLU A 168 -9.44 9.08 1.97
C GLU A 168 -10.16 9.55 0.70
N HIS A 169 -10.33 10.86 0.54
CA HIS A 169 -10.99 11.45 -0.63
C HIS A 169 -10.19 11.29 -1.93
N ASP A 170 -8.88 11.08 -1.82
CA ASP A 170 -8.01 10.89 -2.98
C ASP A 170 -7.89 9.42 -3.40
N VAL A 171 -8.34 8.50 -2.56
CA VAL A 171 -8.30 7.07 -2.85
C VAL A 171 -9.48 6.67 -3.73
N ILE A 172 -9.17 6.03 -4.85
CA ILE A 172 -10.17 5.44 -5.73
C ILE A 172 -10.11 3.92 -5.54
N TRP A 173 -11.20 3.36 -5.03
CA TRP A 173 -11.30 1.92 -4.85
C TRP A 173 -11.82 1.28 -6.12
N LEU A 174 -11.16 0.20 -6.54
CA LEU A 174 -11.50 -0.55 -7.74
C LEU A 174 -11.89 -1.98 -7.36
N GLU A 175 -13.06 -2.40 -7.81
CA GLU A 175 -13.50 -3.79 -7.65
C GLU A 175 -12.92 -4.65 -8.79
N PRO A 176 -12.56 -5.92 -8.51
CA PRO A 176 -12.13 -6.81 -9.57
C PRO A 176 -13.32 -7.11 -10.49
N ALA A 177 -13.11 -6.97 -11.79
CA ALA A 177 -14.07 -7.39 -12.80
C ALA A 177 -13.76 -8.81 -13.28
N GLU A 178 -14.77 -9.51 -13.68
CA GLU A 178 -14.62 -10.87 -14.23
C GLU A 178 -13.97 -10.88 -15.61
#